data_1f14f968245308a3e4d16246f54d1abc
#
_entry.id   1f14f968245308a3e4d16246f54d1abc
#
_cell.length_a   1.000
_cell.length_b   1.000
_cell.length_c   1.000
_cell.angle_alpha   90.00
_cell.angle_beta   90.00
_cell.angle_gamma   90.00
#
_symmetry.space_group_name_H-M   'P 1'
#
loop_
_entity.id
_entity.type
_entity.pdbx_description
1 polymer ?
#
loop_
_entity_poly.entity_id
_entity_poly.type
_entity_poly.pdbx_seq_one_letter_code
_entity_poly.pdbx_strand_id
1 'polypeptide(L)'
;RQQFRTLLQLLESYDYELAAKLIPKIPELGRWDDLFAYNNPANKEKAFEFYAKALALGDQLAAKWAPREKSSKRKIAYEFRKYLGLTPKEYRKFIVHTTDVVENKMCAKDWSSINFSHIPSIAAFRYQEAFKRHTPSTYNKYLNNLTSSTPTEKVKVNAKALYPHDIVMSILRGQEAVAQAQWDALPNFCDDTNILPMIDVSGSMGFLGSSSLSPIHIATSLGMYLAEKNSSDFKDLFLTFSNQPKLQLLKGNLKSRLQQLARADWGMNTDLNKAFNLVLDVAVNNKVSQKDMPEIILILSDMEFDRNEPDTT
;
A
#
# COMPACT_ATOMS: atom_id res chain seq x y z
N ARG A 1 2.22 3.91 -14.70
CA ARG A 1 1.47 5.17 -14.94
C ARG A 1 1.47 5.58 -16.39
N GLN A 2 2.62 5.66 -17.02
CA GLN A 2 2.67 5.94 -18.46
C GLN A 2 1.86 4.90 -19.23
N GLN A 3 1.99 3.62 -18.89
CA GLN A 3 1.18 2.53 -19.46
C GLN A 3 -0.33 2.77 -19.30
N PHE A 4 -0.79 3.19 -18.11
CA PHE A 4 -2.21 3.48 -17.88
C PHE A 4 -2.72 4.58 -18.81
N ARG A 5 -1.98 5.70 -18.93
CA ARG A 5 -2.34 6.78 -19.83
C ARG A 5 -2.33 6.36 -21.31
N THR A 6 -1.33 5.56 -21.69
CA THR A 6 -1.25 5.00 -23.03
C THR A 6 -2.45 4.08 -23.33
N LEU A 7 -2.82 3.20 -22.39
CA LEU A 7 -3.99 2.34 -22.54
C LEU A 7 -5.29 3.13 -22.59
N LEU A 8 -5.43 4.17 -21.79
CA LEU A 8 -6.59 5.07 -21.84
C LEU A 8 -6.71 5.76 -23.18
N GLN A 9 -5.60 6.25 -23.77
CA GLN A 9 -5.56 6.89 -25.08
C GLN A 9 -5.84 5.90 -26.21
N LEU A 10 -5.35 4.66 -26.11
CA LEU A 10 -5.67 3.58 -27.05
C LEU A 10 -7.15 3.23 -26.99
N LEU A 11 -7.72 3.06 -25.80
CA LEU A 11 -9.14 2.83 -25.63
C LEU A 11 -9.97 4.00 -26.23
N GLU A 12 -9.56 5.24 -25.99
CA GLU A 12 -10.22 6.41 -26.52
C GLU A 12 -10.19 6.46 -28.07
N SER A 13 -9.09 6.01 -28.68
CA SER A 13 -8.98 5.91 -30.14
C SER A 13 -9.81 4.81 -30.75
N TYR A 14 -10.06 3.72 -29.99
CA TYR A 14 -10.86 2.59 -30.41
C TYR A 14 -12.37 2.82 -30.16
N ASP A 15 -12.72 3.26 -28.96
CA ASP A 15 -14.10 3.54 -28.54
C ASP A 15 -14.11 4.73 -27.57
N TYR A 16 -14.35 5.92 -28.11
CA TYR A 16 -14.33 7.16 -27.34
C TYR A 16 -15.51 7.25 -26.34
N GLU A 17 -16.65 6.57 -26.64
CA GLU A 17 -17.81 6.55 -25.72
C GLU A 17 -17.55 5.66 -24.50
N LEU A 18 -16.95 4.50 -24.71
CA LEU A 18 -16.51 3.62 -23.63
C LEU A 18 -15.45 4.31 -22.77
N ALA A 19 -14.48 4.98 -23.40
CA ALA A 19 -13.47 5.76 -22.69
C ALA A 19 -14.09 6.88 -21.84
N ALA A 20 -15.16 7.53 -22.32
CA ALA A 20 -15.89 8.54 -21.55
C ALA A 20 -16.54 7.98 -20.28
N LYS A 21 -17.04 6.75 -20.30
CA LYS A 21 -17.65 6.08 -19.14
C LYS A 21 -16.64 5.84 -18.00
N LEU A 22 -15.34 5.79 -18.32
CA LEU A 22 -14.29 5.63 -17.32
C LEU A 22 -13.94 6.91 -16.57
N ILE A 23 -14.33 8.10 -17.06
CA ILE A 23 -13.98 9.39 -16.44
C ILE A 23 -14.21 9.40 -14.92
N PRO A 24 -15.38 8.99 -14.39
CA PRO A 24 -15.62 8.99 -12.94
C PRO A 24 -14.75 7.99 -12.17
N LYS A 25 -14.23 6.96 -12.84
CA LYS A 25 -13.39 5.91 -12.24
C LYS A 25 -11.89 6.21 -12.28
N ILE A 26 -11.45 7.18 -13.09
CA ILE A 26 -10.04 7.52 -13.22
C ILE A 26 -9.38 7.89 -11.87
N PRO A 27 -9.98 8.70 -10.98
CA PRO A 27 -9.38 9.00 -9.68
C PRO A 27 -9.23 7.80 -8.75
N GLU A 28 -10.06 6.76 -8.91
CA GLU A 28 -10.00 5.51 -8.14
C GLU A 28 -8.93 4.56 -8.71
N LEU A 29 -8.90 4.37 -10.02
CA LEU A 29 -8.00 3.47 -10.74
C LEU A 29 -6.59 4.05 -10.96
N GLY A 30 -6.48 5.36 -10.98
CA GLY A 30 -5.27 6.11 -11.26
C GLY A 30 -5.09 7.31 -10.33
N ARG A 31 -4.90 8.48 -10.92
CA ARG A 31 -4.81 9.75 -10.21
C ARG A 31 -5.68 10.80 -10.88
N TRP A 32 -6.05 11.81 -10.13
CA TRP A 32 -6.78 12.97 -10.64
C TRP A 32 -6.14 13.58 -11.88
N ASP A 33 -4.82 13.65 -11.97
CA ASP A 33 -4.12 14.22 -13.11
C ASP A 33 -4.08 13.31 -14.35
N ASP A 34 -4.53 12.07 -14.26
CA ASP A 34 -4.67 11.17 -15.40
C ASP A 34 -5.92 11.52 -16.23
N LEU A 35 -6.88 12.25 -15.66
CA LEU A 35 -8.02 12.84 -16.40
C LEU A 35 -7.59 13.79 -17.53
N PHE A 36 -6.40 14.36 -17.44
CA PHE A 36 -5.86 15.22 -18.49
C PHE A 36 -5.16 14.43 -19.63
N ALA A 37 -5.24 13.11 -19.64
CA ALA A 37 -4.67 12.28 -20.70
C ALA A 37 -5.61 12.10 -21.90
N TYR A 38 -6.88 12.45 -21.79
CA TYR A 38 -7.82 12.42 -22.91
C TYR A 38 -7.43 13.39 -24.03
N ASN A 39 -7.46 12.91 -25.27
CA ASN A 39 -7.12 13.66 -26.48
C ASN A 39 -8.38 14.06 -27.27
N ASN A 40 -9.43 13.24 -27.28
CA ASN A 40 -10.69 13.55 -27.94
C ASN A 40 -11.32 14.79 -27.30
N PRO A 41 -11.69 15.83 -28.08
CA PRO A 41 -12.22 17.07 -27.54
C PRO A 41 -13.44 16.90 -26.63
N ALA A 42 -14.40 16.02 -27.01
CA ALA A 42 -15.60 15.76 -26.22
C ALA A 42 -15.28 15.08 -24.87
N ASN A 43 -14.37 14.12 -24.86
CA ASN A 43 -13.95 13.44 -23.62
C ASN A 43 -13.12 14.37 -22.74
N LYS A 44 -12.28 15.21 -23.34
CA LYS A 44 -11.52 16.21 -22.63
C LYS A 44 -12.42 17.22 -21.92
N GLU A 45 -13.47 17.67 -22.59
CA GLU A 45 -14.45 18.57 -22.00
C GLU A 45 -15.19 17.90 -20.83
N LYS A 46 -15.66 16.65 -21.00
CA LYS A 46 -16.29 15.88 -19.92
C LYS A 46 -15.33 15.66 -18.74
N ALA A 47 -14.05 15.39 -19.01
CA ALA A 47 -13.03 15.23 -17.96
C ALA A 47 -12.78 16.57 -17.22
N PHE A 48 -12.78 17.69 -17.92
CA PHE A 48 -12.67 19.02 -17.31
C PHE A 48 -13.89 19.36 -16.47
N GLU A 49 -15.08 19.04 -16.96
CA GLU A 49 -16.34 19.22 -16.21
C GLU A 49 -16.32 18.39 -14.91
N PHE A 50 -15.96 17.12 -15.01
CA PHE A 50 -15.88 16.24 -13.84
C PHE A 50 -14.86 16.75 -12.82
N TYR A 51 -13.68 17.18 -13.30
CA TYR A 51 -12.64 17.76 -12.45
C TYR A 51 -13.10 19.06 -11.77
N ALA A 52 -13.73 19.95 -12.53
CA ALA A 52 -14.24 21.21 -12.01
C ALA A 52 -15.32 21.02 -10.92
N LYS A 53 -16.22 20.04 -11.12
CA LYS A 53 -17.21 19.66 -10.09
C LYS A 53 -16.56 19.18 -8.81
N ALA A 54 -15.52 18.35 -8.91
CA ALA A 54 -14.79 17.87 -7.74
C ALA A 54 -14.10 19.01 -6.98
N LEU A 55 -13.48 19.95 -7.69
CA LEU A 55 -12.90 21.14 -7.05
C LEU A 55 -13.95 22.02 -6.38
N ALA A 56 -15.10 22.20 -7.00
CA ALA A 56 -16.21 22.97 -6.42
C ALA A 56 -16.79 22.30 -5.15
N LEU A 57 -16.78 20.95 -5.09
CA LEU A 57 -17.19 20.18 -3.94
C LEU A 57 -16.08 20.08 -2.85
N GLY A 58 -14.93 20.70 -3.06
CA GLY A 58 -13.84 20.74 -2.09
C GLY A 58 -13.01 19.44 -2.03
N ASP A 59 -12.94 18.65 -3.10
CA ASP A 59 -12.09 17.46 -3.14
C ASP A 59 -10.60 17.86 -3.02
N GLN A 60 -10.00 17.51 -1.91
CA GLN A 60 -8.63 17.89 -1.55
C GLN A 60 -7.58 17.21 -2.44
N LEU A 61 -7.86 15.99 -2.91
CA LEU A 61 -6.95 15.29 -3.82
C LEU A 61 -7.03 15.87 -5.22
N ALA A 62 -8.22 16.21 -5.72
CA ALA A 62 -8.37 16.96 -6.96
C ALA A 62 -7.61 18.27 -6.89
N ALA A 63 -7.77 19.04 -5.81
CA ALA A 63 -7.06 20.30 -5.61
C ALA A 63 -5.53 20.12 -5.56
N LYS A 64 -5.05 19.09 -4.88
CA LYS A 64 -3.61 18.74 -4.81
C LYS A 64 -3.02 18.46 -6.19
N TRP A 65 -3.73 17.71 -7.04
CA TRP A 65 -3.27 17.26 -8.35
C TRP A 65 -3.62 18.23 -9.49
N ALA A 66 -4.34 19.30 -9.21
CA ALA A 66 -4.69 20.33 -10.20
C ALA A 66 -3.44 20.88 -10.91
N PRO A 67 -3.48 21.02 -12.24
CA PRO A 67 -2.33 21.47 -13.01
C PRO A 67 -1.98 22.91 -12.65
N ARG A 68 -0.68 23.20 -12.50
CA ARG A 68 -0.18 24.52 -12.12
C ARG A 68 0.53 25.20 -13.27
N GLU A 69 0.27 26.49 -13.47
CA GLU A 69 0.85 27.27 -14.59
C GLU A 69 2.39 27.37 -14.54
N LYS A 70 2.99 27.28 -13.34
CA LYS A 70 4.44 27.30 -13.13
C LYS A 70 5.06 25.89 -13.06
N SER A 71 4.42 24.88 -13.65
CA SER A 71 4.91 23.50 -13.67
C SER A 71 5.12 22.99 -15.09
N SER A 72 5.64 21.78 -15.22
CA SER A 72 5.71 21.05 -16.50
C SER A 72 4.35 20.90 -17.19
N LYS A 73 3.24 21.04 -16.43
CA LYS A 73 1.85 20.93 -16.91
C LYS A 73 1.25 22.28 -17.30
N ARG A 74 2.05 23.32 -17.56
CA ARG A 74 1.59 24.67 -17.87
C ARG A 74 0.56 24.74 -19.01
N LYS A 75 0.72 23.90 -20.05
CA LYS A 75 -0.21 23.86 -21.20
C LYS A 75 -1.61 23.38 -20.76
N ILE A 76 -1.67 22.28 -20.00
CA ILE A 76 -2.91 21.75 -19.45
C ILE A 76 -3.54 22.75 -18.47
N ALA A 77 -2.72 23.37 -17.61
CA ALA A 77 -3.20 24.40 -16.68
C ALA A 77 -3.85 25.59 -17.42
N TYR A 78 -3.27 26.02 -18.51
CA TYR A 78 -3.82 27.09 -19.36
C TYR A 78 -5.17 26.68 -19.98
N GLU A 79 -5.27 25.46 -20.54
CA GLU A 79 -6.50 24.95 -21.15
C GLU A 79 -7.62 24.78 -20.11
N PHE A 80 -7.30 24.17 -18.97
CA PHE A 80 -8.26 23.96 -17.87
C PHE A 80 -8.71 25.29 -17.23
N ARG A 81 -7.78 26.23 -17.05
CA ARG A 81 -8.10 27.57 -16.58
C ARG A 81 -9.07 28.30 -17.52
N LYS A 82 -8.82 28.22 -18.85
CA LYS A 82 -9.73 28.79 -19.86
C LYS A 82 -11.11 28.16 -19.79
N TYR A 83 -11.18 26.85 -19.63
CA TYR A 83 -12.44 26.13 -19.44
C TYR A 83 -13.20 26.66 -18.21
N LEU A 84 -12.51 26.97 -17.11
CA LEU A 84 -13.11 27.57 -15.91
C LEU A 84 -13.46 29.05 -16.04
N GLY A 85 -13.10 29.72 -17.14
CA GLY A 85 -13.33 31.14 -17.33
C GLY A 85 -12.51 32.08 -16.43
N LEU A 86 -11.42 31.56 -15.83
CA LEU A 86 -10.65 32.31 -14.84
C LEU A 86 -9.41 32.97 -15.43
N THR A 87 -9.04 34.13 -14.86
CA THR A 87 -7.74 34.76 -15.13
C THR A 87 -6.61 33.97 -14.45
N PRO A 88 -5.34 34.15 -14.86
CA PRO A 88 -4.19 33.48 -14.21
C PRO A 88 -4.10 33.73 -12.70
N LYS A 89 -4.48 34.92 -12.24
CA LYS A 89 -4.45 35.32 -10.84
C LYS A 89 -5.58 34.64 -10.06
N GLU A 90 -6.78 34.61 -10.62
CA GLU A 90 -7.95 33.94 -10.01
C GLU A 90 -7.75 32.43 -9.93
N TYR A 91 -7.28 31.80 -11.00
CA TYR A 91 -6.97 30.38 -11.01
C TYR A 91 -5.97 29.99 -9.92
N ARG A 92 -4.87 30.75 -9.77
CA ARG A 92 -3.91 30.48 -8.69
C ARG A 92 -4.54 30.61 -7.30
N LYS A 93 -5.31 31.68 -7.08
CA LYS A 93 -6.01 31.88 -5.79
C LYS A 93 -7.00 30.76 -5.52
N PHE A 94 -7.79 30.40 -6.52
CA PHE A 94 -8.77 29.31 -6.44
C PHE A 94 -8.09 27.99 -6.05
N ILE A 95 -7.04 27.56 -6.79
CA ILE A 95 -6.34 26.30 -6.49
C ILE A 95 -5.65 26.33 -5.12
N VAL A 96 -5.06 27.45 -4.71
CA VAL A 96 -4.44 27.57 -3.38
C VAL A 96 -5.50 27.49 -2.29
N HIS A 97 -6.63 28.16 -2.45
CA HIS A 97 -7.70 28.19 -1.46
C HIS A 97 -8.38 26.81 -1.30
N THR A 98 -8.61 26.11 -2.41
CA THR A 98 -9.21 24.77 -2.40
C THR A 98 -8.26 23.67 -1.95
N THR A 99 -6.93 23.92 -1.90
CA THR A 99 -5.93 22.91 -1.54
C THR A 99 -5.66 22.96 -0.03
N ASP A 100 -6.41 22.21 0.76
CA ASP A 100 -6.13 21.99 2.20
C ASP A 100 -5.48 20.62 2.41
N VAL A 101 -4.20 20.51 2.05
CA VAL A 101 -3.42 19.30 2.27
C VAL A 101 -2.33 19.53 3.32
N VAL A 102 -1.92 18.45 3.98
CA VAL A 102 -0.93 18.51 5.07
C VAL A 102 0.36 19.20 4.64
N GLU A 103 0.79 19.03 3.38
CA GLU A 103 1.99 19.67 2.84
C GLU A 103 1.90 21.21 2.85
N ASN A 104 0.71 21.76 2.59
CA ASN A 104 0.51 23.22 2.63
C ASN A 104 0.62 23.75 4.06
N LYS A 105 0.02 23.04 5.04
CA LYS A 105 0.12 23.38 6.47
C LYS A 105 1.56 23.31 6.95
N MET A 106 2.30 22.28 6.56
CA MET A 106 3.73 22.13 6.85
C MET A 106 4.57 23.27 6.27
N CYS A 107 4.33 23.64 5.00
CA CYS A 107 5.02 24.76 4.34
C CYS A 107 4.70 26.10 5.00
N ALA A 108 3.45 26.30 5.44
CA ALA A 108 3.02 27.50 6.16
C ALA A 108 3.49 27.50 7.64
N LYS A 109 4.15 26.43 8.11
CA LYS A 109 4.51 26.20 9.53
C LYS A 109 3.30 26.18 10.47
N ASP A 110 2.11 25.95 9.94
CA ASP A 110 0.86 25.82 10.71
C ASP A 110 0.68 24.37 11.17
N TRP A 111 1.56 23.92 12.04
CA TRP A 111 1.59 22.57 12.59
C TRP A 111 0.41 22.29 13.52
N SER A 112 -0.12 23.33 14.15
CA SER A 112 -1.22 23.23 15.13
C SER A 112 -2.55 22.87 14.48
N SER A 113 -2.76 23.23 13.21
CA SER A 113 -3.99 22.94 12.46
C SER A 113 -4.02 21.54 11.82
N ILE A 114 -2.94 20.74 11.97
CA ILE A 114 -2.86 19.41 11.38
C ILE A 114 -3.72 18.42 12.17
N ASN A 115 -4.74 17.86 11.49
CA ASN A 115 -5.52 16.74 12.00
C ASN A 115 -4.92 15.41 11.52
N PHE A 116 -4.20 14.71 12.40
CA PHE A 116 -3.49 13.47 12.09
C PHE A 116 -4.40 12.33 11.63
N SER A 117 -5.66 12.29 12.10
CA SER A 117 -6.64 11.26 11.71
C SER A 117 -7.10 11.38 10.25
N HIS A 118 -6.97 12.56 9.65
CA HIS A 118 -7.38 12.83 8.28
C HIS A 118 -6.23 12.80 7.27
N ILE A 119 -4.99 12.59 7.74
CA ILE A 119 -3.84 12.53 6.84
C ILE A 119 -3.92 11.26 5.97
N PRO A 120 -3.75 11.36 4.64
CA PRO A 120 -3.64 10.18 3.78
C PRO A 120 -2.48 9.27 4.20
N SER A 121 -2.66 7.96 4.08
CA SER A 121 -1.72 6.93 4.57
C SER A 121 -0.27 7.16 4.13
N ILE A 122 -0.03 7.47 2.86
CA ILE A 122 1.32 7.72 2.33
C ILE A 122 1.92 9.01 2.91
N ALA A 123 1.12 10.05 3.13
CA ALA A 123 1.59 11.29 3.74
C ALA A 123 1.89 11.08 5.22
N ALA A 124 1.03 10.35 5.95
CA ALA A 124 1.27 9.96 7.33
C ALA A 124 2.58 9.18 7.47
N PHE A 125 2.80 8.18 6.61
CA PHE A 125 4.04 7.41 6.54
C PHE A 125 5.27 8.29 6.25
N ARG A 126 5.17 9.18 5.26
CA ARG A 126 6.31 9.99 4.77
C ARG A 126 6.75 11.07 5.75
N TYR A 127 5.80 11.70 6.47
CA TYR A 127 6.07 12.92 7.24
C TYR A 127 6.17 12.70 8.75
N GLN A 128 6.18 11.46 9.23
CA GLN A 128 6.24 11.12 10.66
C GLN A 128 7.37 11.83 11.41
N GLU A 129 8.57 11.85 10.84
CA GLU A 129 9.73 12.50 11.48
C GLU A 129 9.57 14.03 11.57
N ALA A 130 8.91 14.63 10.56
CA ALA A 130 8.59 16.05 10.63
C ALA A 130 7.56 16.35 11.72
N PHE A 131 6.54 15.48 11.88
CA PHE A 131 5.54 15.63 12.94
C PHE A 131 6.17 15.48 14.34
N LYS A 132 7.03 14.49 14.54
CA LYS A 132 7.78 14.31 15.80
C LYS A 132 8.62 15.54 16.14
N ARG A 133 9.24 16.16 15.14
CA ARG A 133 10.14 17.30 15.32
C ARG A 133 9.39 18.59 15.62
N HIS A 134 8.31 18.87 14.89
CA HIS A 134 7.65 20.18 14.89
C HIS A 134 6.40 20.26 15.76
N THR A 135 5.77 19.11 16.09
CA THR A 135 4.56 19.07 16.93
C THR A 135 4.55 17.84 17.85
N PRO A 136 5.61 17.63 18.66
CA PRO A 136 5.80 16.41 19.43
C PRO A 136 4.65 16.13 20.40
N SER A 137 4.15 17.13 21.11
CA SER A 137 3.08 16.94 22.11
C SER A 137 1.77 16.47 21.49
N THR A 138 1.32 17.13 20.43
CA THR A 138 0.07 16.80 19.74
C THR A 138 0.20 15.45 18.99
N TYR A 139 1.35 15.22 18.38
CA TYR A 139 1.61 13.97 17.66
C TYR A 139 1.72 12.78 18.63
N ASN A 140 2.40 12.92 19.79
CA ASN A 140 2.46 11.88 20.81
C ASN A 140 1.08 11.58 21.40
N LYS A 141 0.25 12.61 21.64
CA LYS A 141 -1.15 12.39 22.05
C LYS A 141 -1.92 11.55 21.02
N TYR A 142 -1.76 11.87 19.73
CA TYR A 142 -2.35 11.08 18.65
C TYR A 142 -1.84 9.62 18.67
N LEU A 143 -0.52 9.39 18.81
CA LEU A 143 0.06 8.04 18.87
C LEU A 143 -0.46 7.23 20.07
N ASN A 144 -0.56 7.87 21.24
CA ASN A 144 -1.09 7.23 22.44
C ASN A 144 -2.57 6.83 22.26
N ASN A 145 -3.35 7.67 21.59
CA ASN A 145 -4.75 7.35 21.28
C ASN A 145 -4.90 6.18 20.27
N LEU A 146 -3.91 5.96 19.40
CA LEU A 146 -3.90 4.80 18.50
C LEU A 146 -3.68 3.48 19.24
N THR A 147 -2.93 3.51 20.34
CA THR A 147 -2.56 2.33 21.13
C THR A 147 -3.48 2.08 22.32
N SER A 148 -4.33 3.05 22.68
CA SER A 148 -5.22 2.92 23.82
C SER A 148 -6.39 1.98 23.55
N SER A 149 -6.59 1.04 24.48
CA SER A 149 -7.66 0.01 24.41
C SER A 149 -9.07 0.54 24.76
N THR A 150 -9.21 1.83 25.04
CA THR A 150 -10.51 2.41 25.45
C THR A 150 -11.36 2.78 24.23
N PRO A 151 -12.62 2.30 24.14
CA PRO A 151 -13.48 2.44 22.96
C PRO A 151 -13.96 3.88 22.65
N THR A 152 -13.68 4.84 23.49
CA THR A 152 -14.30 6.17 23.44
C THR A 152 -13.80 7.08 22.31
N GLU A 153 -12.63 6.86 21.76
CA GLU A 153 -12.13 7.59 20.59
C GLU A 153 -11.26 6.70 19.69
N LYS A 154 -11.89 5.86 18.85
CA LYS A 154 -11.14 5.17 17.77
C LYS A 154 -10.64 6.21 16.76
N VAL A 155 -9.41 6.63 16.95
CA VAL A 155 -8.70 7.43 15.97
C VAL A 155 -8.52 6.59 14.69
N LYS A 156 -9.10 7.03 13.58
CA LYS A 156 -8.99 6.32 12.31
C LYS A 156 -7.60 6.55 11.71
N VAL A 157 -7.00 5.46 11.23
CA VAL A 157 -5.77 5.47 10.42
C VAL A 157 -6.11 5.04 9.01
N ASN A 158 -5.59 5.78 8.04
CA ASN A 158 -5.73 5.41 6.64
C ASN A 158 -4.59 4.48 6.24
N ALA A 159 -4.93 3.27 5.77
CA ALA A 159 -3.95 2.28 5.28
C ALA A 159 -4.20 1.81 3.84
N LYS A 160 -5.34 2.16 3.23
CA LYS A 160 -5.79 1.64 1.92
C LYS A 160 -4.78 1.77 0.77
N ALA A 161 -3.87 2.75 0.84
CA ALA A 161 -2.87 2.99 -0.22
C ALA A 161 -1.46 2.54 0.16
N LEU A 162 -1.29 1.86 1.31
CA LEU A 162 -0.01 1.30 1.74
C LEU A 162 0.09 -0.17 1.35
N TYR A 163 1.30 -0.57 0.99
CA TYR A 163 1.64 -1.98 0.86
C TYR A 163 2.17 -2.53 2.20
N PRO A 164 2.04 -3.83 2.47
CA PRO A 164 2.58 -4.44 3.69
C PRO A 164 4.05 -4.11 3.95
N HIS A 165 4.89 -4.06 2.90
CA HIS A 165 6.30 -3.73 3.04
C HIS A 165 6.57 -2.28 3.45
N ASP A 166 5.72 -1.32 3.05
CA ASP A 166 5.86 0.07 3.52
C ASP A 166 5.73 0.15 5.04
N ILE A 167 4.79 -0.62 5.59
CA ILE A 167 4.51 -0.67 7.02
C ILE A 167 5.64 -1.38 7.78
N VAL A 168 6.13 -2.51 7.25
CA VAL A 168 7.29 -3.21 7.82
C VAL A 168 8.53 -2.31 7.83
N MET A 169 8.80 -1.57 6.76
CA MET A 169 9.88 -0.60 6.72
C MET A 169 9.73 0.52 7.76
N SER A 170 8.49 0.88 8.15
CA SER A 170 8.25 1.80 9.27
C SER A 170 8.68 1.21 10.62
N ILE A 171 8.39 -0.08 10.86
CA ILE A 171 8.85 -0.78 12.06
C ILE A 171 10.39 -0.75 12.15
N LEU A 172 11.07 -1.09 11.06
CA LEU A 172 12.55 -1.09 11.01
C LEU A 172 13.15 0.31 11.26
N ARG A 173 12.38 1.36 11.00
CA ARG A 173 12.75 2.77 11.30
C ARG A 173 12.31 3.23 12.69
N GLY A 174 11.80 2.33 13.56
CA GLY A 174 11.37 2.64 14.91
C GLY A 174 10.03 3.36 15.05
N GLN A 175 9.16 3.25 14.06
CA GLN A 175 7.85 3.93 14.00
C GLN A 175 6.69 2.98 14.36
N GLU A 176 6.80 2.29 15.48
CA GLU A 176 6.00 1.11 15.82
C GLU A 176 4.49 1.39 15.96
N ALA A 177 4.11 2.44 16.70
CA ALA A 177 2.70 2.69 17.03
C ALA A 177 1.83 2.96 15.78
N VAL A 178 2.31 3.82 14.87
CA VAL A 178 1.60 4.11 13.62
C VAL A 178 1.60 2.90 12.70
N ALA A 179 2.73 2.20 12.60
CA ALA A 179 2.86 1.02 11.76
C ALA A 179 1.91 -0.10 12.21
N GLN A 180 1.78 -0.36 13.52
CA GLN A 180 0.81 -1.35 14.02
C GLN A 180 -0.61 -0.95 13.67
N ALA A 181 -1.00 0.31 13.93
CA ALA A 181 -2.35 0.77 13.61
C ALA A 181 -2.65 0.76 12.10
N GLN A 182 -1.65 1.03 11.24
CA GLN A 182 -1.77 0.93 9.79
C GLN A 182 -1.89 -0.53 9.34
N TRP A 183 -1.15 -1.44 9.96
CA TRP A 183 -1.23 -2.87 9.69
C TRP A 183 -2.62 -3.43 10.01
N ASP A 184 -3.15 -3.12 11.20
CA ASP A 184 -4.46 -3.56 11.64
C ASP A 184 -5.60 -3.01 10.73
N ALA A 185 -5.35 -1.84 10.11
CA ALA A 185 -6.29 -1.19 9.19
C ALA A 185 -6.14 -1.61 7.73
N LEU A 186 -5.20 -2.53 7.39
CA LEU A 186 -5.08 -3.06 6.03
C LEU A 186 -6.34 -3.82 5.63
N PRO A 187 -6.90 -3.56 4.43
CA PRO A 187 -8.03 -4.32 3.91
C PRO A 187 -7.68 -5.81 3.78
N ASN A 188 -8.66 -6.69 3.89
CA ASN A 188 -8.49 -8.08 3.50
C ASN A 188 -8.63 -8.19 1.97
N PHE A 189 -7.58 -8.64 1.29
CA PHE A 189 -7.54 -8.89 -0.16
C PHE A 189 -7.53 -10.39 -0.50
N CYS A 190 -7.70 -11.26 0.51
CA CYS A 190 -7.62 -12.71 0.32
C CYS A 190 -8.99 -13.37 0.09
N ASP A 191 -10.09 -12.63 0.20
CA ASP A 191 -11.48 -13.07 -0.03
C ASP A 191 -11.80 -14.46 0.60
N ASP A 192 -11.37 -14.65 1.86
CA ASP A 192 -11.51 -15.91 2.64
C ASP A 192 -10.79 -17.13 2.07
N THR A 193 -9.91 -16.96 1.06
CA THR A 193 -9.06 -18.04 0.54
C THR A 193 -7.98 -18.42 1.56
N ASN A 194 -7.84 -19.71 1.83
CA ASN A 194 -6.84 -20.25 2.75
C ASN A 194 -5.48 -20.34 2.06
N ILE A 195 -4.65 -19.31 2.24
CA ILE A 195 -3.32 -19.20 1.64
C ILE A 195 -2.25 -19.48 2.68
N LEU A 196 -1.43 -20.52 2.47
CA LEU A 196 -0.22 -20.76 3.26
C LEU A 196 0.98 -20.13 2.56
N PRO A 197 1.59 -19.08 3.11
CA PRO A 197 2.78 -18.46 2.50
C PRO A 197 4.04 -19.32 2.79
N MET A 198 4.84 -19.51 1.74
CA MET A 198 6.18 -20.06 1.80
C MET A 198 7.16 -18.93 1.43
N ILE A 199 8.05 -18.58 2.36
CA ILE A 199 8.92 -17.42 2.23
C ILE A 199 10.34 -17.88 1.94
N ASP A 200 10.86 -17.44 0.80
CA ASP A 200 12.27 -17.57 0.45
C ASP A 200 13.09 -16.51 1.17
N VAL A 201 14.19 -16.94 1.73
CA VAL A 201 15.11 -16.11 2.51
C VAL A 201 16.57 -16.39 2.16
N SER A 202 16.79 -16.95 0.97
CA SER A 202 18.12 -17.10 0.39
C SER A 202 18.87 -15.77 0.35
N GLY A 203 20.18 -15.81 0.21
CA GLY A 203 21.02 -14.62 0.24
C GLY A 203 20.70 -13.60 -0.85
N SER A 204 20.19 -14.04 -2.02
CA SER A 204 19.77 -13.18 -3.13
C SER A 204 18.58 -12.27 -2.74
N MET A 205 17.70 -12.74 -1.84
CA MET A 205 16.56 -11.95 -1.31
C MET A 205 17.02 -10.72 -0.50
N GLY A 206 18.26 -10.71 0.00
CA GLY A 206 18.81 -9.60 0.78
C GLY A 206 18.71 -9.82 2.29
N PHE A 207 18.90 -8.75 3.06
CA PHE A 207 18.94 -8.80 4.52
C PHE A 207 17.76 -8.03 5.15
N LEU A 208 16.98 -8.71 5.99
CA LEU A 208 15.77 -8.15 6.60
C LEU A 208 16.03 -6.94 7.51
N GLY A 209 17.21 -6.85 8.11
CA GLY A 209 17.63 -5.69 8.92
C GLY A 209 18.11 -4.48 8.13
N SER A 210 18.10 -4.54 6.79
CA SER A 210 18.53 -3.41 5.94
C SER A 210 17.56 -2.23 6.03
N SER A 211 18.10 -1.01 6.02
CA SER A 211 17.29 0.23 5.93
C SER A 211 16.77 0.50 4.51
N SER A 212 17.34 -0.15 3.49
CA SER A 212 16.88 -0.08 2.10
C SER A 212 15.95 -1.24 1.77
N LEU A 213 14.93 -0.95 0.96
CA LEU A 213 13.98 -1.96 0.51
C LEU A 213 14.70 -3.01 -0.36
N SER A 214 14.50 -4.28 -0.05
CA SER A 214 15.00 -5.44 -0.79
C SER A 214 13.91 -6.51 -0.92
N PRO A 215 14.06 -7.53 -1.78
CA PRO A 215 13.05 -8.57 -1.99
C PRO A 215 12.57 -9.24 -0.70
N ILE A 216 13.47 -9.49 0.27
CA ILE A 216 13.10 -10.11 1.55
C ILE A 216 12.08 -9.29 2.34
N HIS A 217 12.11 -7.95 2.28
CA HIS A 217 11.12 -7.11 2.96
C HIS A 217 9.74 -7.27 2.35
N ILE A 218 9.67 -7.42 1.02
CA ILE A 218 8.42 -7.63 0.29
C ILE A 218 7.88 -9.01 0.62
N ALA A 219 8.70 -10.06 0.49
CA ALA A 219 8.32 -11.44 0.73
C ALA A 219 7.85 -11.67 2.19
N THR A 220 8.64 -11.21 3.17
CA THR A 220 8.29 -11.37 4.59
C THR A 220 7.04 -10.59 4.98
N SER A 221 6.90 -9.35 4.51
CA SER A 221 5.71 -8.54 4.83
C SER A 221 4.44 -9.10 4.20
N LEU A 222 4.51 -9.55 2.96
CA LEU A 222 3.38 -10.17 2.28
C LEU A 222 3.05 -11.52 2.90
N GLY A 223 4.07 -12.34 3.24
CA GLY A 223 3.87 -13.60 3.93
C GLY A 223 3.20 -13.44 5.30
N MET A 224 3.64 -12.47 6.13
CA MET A 224 2.98 -12.15 7.40
C MET A 224 1.53 -11.73 7.20
N TYR A 225 1.27 -10.89 6.18
CA TYR A 225 -0.07 -10.42 5.86
C TYR A 225 -1.00 -11.61 5.48
N LEU A 226 -0.55 -12.47 4.57
CA LEU A 226 -1.32 -13.63 4.13
C LEU A 226 -1.58 -14.62 5.26
N ALA A 227 -0.56 -14.92 6.08
CA ALA A 227 -0.71 -15.78 7.25
C ALA A 227 -1.75 -15.25 8.24
N GLU A 228 -1.78 -13.93 8.48
CA GLU A 228 -2.74 -13.30 9.39
C GLU A 228 -4.16 -13.31 8.84
N LYS A 229 -4.33 -13.12 7.51
CA LYS A 229 -5.65 -13.09 6.87
C LYS A 229 -6.23 -14.49 6.60
N ASN A 230 -5.43 -15.53 6.77
CA ASN A 230 -5.91 -16.92 6.70
C ASN A 230 -6.95 -17.18 7.80
N SER A 231 -8.04 -17.88 7.47
CA SER A 231 -9.15 -18.21 8.38
C SER A 231 -9.18 -19.68 8.81
N SER A 232 -8.28 -20.54 8.27
CA SER A 232 -8.20 -21.95 8.56
C SER A 232 -7.33 -22.28 9.79
N ASP A 233 -7.13 -23.56 10.06
CA ASP A 233 -6.20 -24.07 11.09
C ASP A 233 -4.74 -23.66 10.82
N PHE A 234 -4.43 -23.19 9.61
CA PHE A 234 -3.13 -22.65 9.21
C PHE A 234 -2.99 -21.13 9.42
N LYS A 235 -3.92 -20.52 10.14
CA LYS A 235 -3.84 -19.10 10.49
C LYS A 235 -2.55 -18.79 11.25
N ASP A 236 -1.94 -17.66 10.90
CA ASP A 236 -0.66 -17.17 11.46
C ASP A 236 0.53 -18.12 11.24
N LEU A 237 0.37 -19.16 10.42
CA LEU A 237 1.44 -20.06 10.04
C LEU A 237 2.10 -19.60 8.74
N PHE A 238 3.41 -19.76 8.66
CA PHE A 238 4.17 -19.65 7.43
C PHE A 238 5.19 -20.79 7.32
N LEU A 239 5.56 -21.11 6.11
CA LEU A 239 6.53 -22.14 5.79
C LEU A 239 7.86 -21.49 5.41
N THR A 240 8.95 -21.95 6.02
CA THR A 240 10.30 -21.54 5.59
C THR A 240 10.71 -22.36 4.38
N PHE A 241 11.34 -21.69 3.42
CA PHE A 241 11.88 -22.32 2.24
C PHE A 241 13.37 -22.67 2.49
N SER A 242 13.64 -23.89 2.89
CA SER A 242 14.97 -24.37 3.27
C SER A 242 15.10 -25.89 3.09
N ASN A 243 16.33 -26.44 3.17
CA ASN A 243 16.59 -27.90 3.19
C ASN A 243 15.87 -28.65 4.31
N GLN A 244 15.55 -27.95 5.38
CA GLN A 244 14.72 -28.45 6.48
C GLN A 244 13.58 -27.47 6.69
N PRO A 245 12.54 -27.52 5.85
CA PRO A 245 11.41 -26.62 5.96
C PRO A 245 10.76 -26.75 7.33
N LYS A 246 10.35 -25.63 7.89
CA LYS A 246 9.66 -25.57 9.18
C LYS A 246 8.38 -24.78 9.03
N LEU A 247 7.31 -25.32 9.57
CA LEU A 247 6.05 -24.60 9.75
C LEU A 247 6.15 -23.81 11.06
N GLN A 248 6.09 -22.49 10.98
CA GLN A 248 6.27 -21.60 12.11
C GLN A 248 5.01 -20.78 12.38
N LEU A 249 4.64 -20.66 13.66
CA LEU A 249 3.50 -19.86 14.10
C LEU A 249 3.98 -18.47 14.54
N LEU A 250 3.46 -17.43 13.90
CA LEU A 250 3.72 -16.03 14.25
C LEU A 250 2.80 -15.57 15.37
N LYS A 251 3.38 -15.02 16.44
CA LYS A 251 2.63 -14.56 17.62
C LYS A 251 2.94 -13.11 17.98
N GLY A 252 1.95 -12.44 18.54
CA GLY A 252 2.11 -11.10 19.06
C GLY A 252 1.85 -10.00 18.02
N ASN A 253 2.32 -8.81 18.32
CA ASN A 253 2.18 -7.64 17.45
C ASN A 253 3.14 -7.70 16.24
N LEU A 254 2.96 -6.78 15.28
CA LEU A 254 3.73 -6.74 14.05
C LEU A 254 5.26 -6.74 14.28
N LYS A 255 5.75 -5.99 15.27
CA LYS A 255 7.17 -5.98 15.61
C LYS A 255 7.64 -7.35 16.11
N SER A 256 6.87 -7.98 16.99
CA SER A 256 7.20 -9.31 17.54
C SER A 256 7.23 -10.35 16.43
N ARG A 257 6.25 -10.33 15.51
CA ARG A 257 6.19 -11.23 14.35
C ARG A 257 7.40 -11.04 13.44
N LEU A 258 7.78 -9.79 13.15
CA LEU A 258 8.96 -9.48 12.35
C LEU A 258 10.25 -9.96 13.00
N GLN A 259 10.38 -9.84 14.34
CA GLN A 259 11.51 -10.36 15.09
C GLN A 259 11.58 -11.88 15.09
N GLN A 260 10.45 -12.58 15.13
CA GLN A 260 10.38 -14.05 15.00
C GLN A 260 10.87 -14.48 13.62
N LEU A 261 10.43 -13.78 12.56
CA LEU A 261 10.93 -14.00 11.21
C LEU A 261 12.44 -13.78 11.13
N ALA A 262 12.95 -12.67 11.63
CA ALA A 262 14.38 -12.35 11.59
C ALA A 262 15.27 -13.36 12.34
N ARG A 263 14.69 -14.13 13.27
CA ARG A 263 15.39 -15.19 14.05
C ARG A 263 15.10 -16.60 13.55
N ALA A 264 14.24 -16.75 12.57
CA ALA A 264 13.92 -18.05 12.02
C ALA A 264 15.18 -18.69 11.42
N ASP A 265 15.22 -20.01 11.43
CA ASP A 265 16.34 -20.76 10.88
C ASP A 265 16.23 -20.81 9.35
N TRP A 266 17.07 -20.06 8.72
CA TRP A 266 17.05 -19.85 7.29
C TRP A 266 18.12 -20.72 6.62
N GLY A 267 17.76 -21.96 6.26
CA GLY A 267 18.66 -22.83 5.47
C GLY A 267 18.81 -22.31 4.03
N MET A 268 19.94 -22.60 3.40
CA MET A 268 20.31 -22.01 2.09
C MET A 268 19.79 -22.76 0.86
N ASN A 269 19.10 -23.89 0.98
CA ASN A 269 18.62 -24.70 -0.14
C ASN A 269 17.11 -24.94 -0.07
N THR A 270 16.52 -25.10 -1.22
CA THR A 270 15.06 -25.15 -1.42
C THR A 270 14.61 -26.54 -1.85
N ASP A 271 14.01 -27.29 -0.90
CA ASP A 271 13.43 -28.60 -1.18
C ASP A 271 11.89 -28.50 -1.09
N LEU A 272 11.25 -28.33 -2.22
CA LEU A 272 9.77 -28.22 -2.33
C LEU A 272 9.08 -29.50 -1.88
N ASN A 273 9.65 -30.68 -2.19
CA ASN A 273 9.06 -31.96 -1.85
C ASN A 273 8.99 -32.15 -0.31
N LYS A 274 10.06 -31.77 0.39
CA LYS A 274 10.06 -31.78 1.85
C LYS A 274 9.09 -30.78 2.44
N ALA A 275 8.93 -29.61 1.83
CA ALA A 275 7.98 -28.62 2.29
C ALA A 275 6.54 -29.10 2.16
N PHE A 276 6.16 -29.69 1.04
CA PHE A 276 4.83 -30.29 0.86
C PHE A 276 4.59 -31.48 1.81
N ASN A 277 5.58 -32.37 1.96
CA ASN A 277 5.47 -33.48 2.90
C ASN A 277 5.28 -33.01 4.34
N LEU A 278 5.99 -31.96 4.76
CA LEU A 278 5.81 -31.36 6.09
C LEU A 278 4.37 -30.87 6.30
N VAL A 279 3.78 -30.18 5.31
CA VAL A 279 2.38 -29.71 5.42
C VAL A 279 1.44 -30.89 5.56
N LEU A 280 1.63 -31.96 4.76
CA LEU A 280 0.82 -33.17 4.85
C LEU A 280 0.99 -33.88 6.21
N ASP A 281 2.22 -34.06 6.69
CA ASP A 281 2.51 -34.68 7.96
C ASP A 281 1.86 -33.95 9.14
N VAL A 282 1.96 -32.62 9.14
CA VAL A 282 1.32 -31.76 10.15
C VAL A 282 -0.21 -31.91 10.08
N ALA A 283 -0.79 -31.90 8.88
CA ALA A 283 -2.23 -32.05 8.71
C ALA A 283 -2.73 -33.42 9.17
N VAL A 284 -2.04 -34.50 8.82
CA VAL A 284 -2.39 -35.86 9.23
C VAL A 284 -2.26 -36.04 10.75
N ASN A 285 -1.13 -35.59 11.33
CA ASN A 285 -0.87 -35.73 12.75
C ASN A 285 -1.87 -34.95 13.62
N ASN A 286 -2.33 -33.80 13.15
CA ASN A 286 -3.31 -32.94 13.81
C ASN A 286 -4.76 -33.19 13.37
N LYS A 287 -5.00 -34.17 12.50
CA LYS A 287 -6.33 -34.54 11.97
C LYS A 287 -7.07 -33.36 11.36
N VAL A 288 -6.35 -32.50 10.63
CA VAL A 288 -6.91 -31.34 9.94
C VAL A 288 -7.92 -31.82 8.91
N SER A 289 -9.09 -31.21 8.86
CA SER A 289 -10.11 -31.57 7.88
C SER A 289 -9.74 -31.05 6.49
N GLN A 290 -10.22 -31.72 5.43
CA GLN A 290 -9.95 -31.33 4.05
C GLN A 290 -10.34 -29.86 3.77
N LYS A 291 -11.40 -29.36 4.38
CA LYS A 291 -11.87 -27.97 4.21
C LYS A 291 -10.98 -26.92 4.88
N ASP A 292 -10.20 -27.35 5.88
CA ASP A 292 -9.30 -26.48 6.64
C ASP A 292 -7.85 -26.55 6.10
N MET A 293 -7.61 -27.39 5.08
CA MET A 293 -6.34 -27.45 4.37
C MET A 293 -6.10 -26.16 3.58
N PRO A 294 -4.83 -25.73 3.37
CA PRO A 294 -4.52 -24.63 2.48
C PRO A 294 -5.02 -24.91 1.05
N GLU A 295 -5.77 -23.99 0.49
CA GLU A 295 -6.19 -24.04 -0.91
C GLU A 295 -5.04 -23.67 -1.83
N ILE A 296 -4.16 -22.78 -1.36
CA ILE A 296 -3.01 -22.25 -2.09
C ILE A 296 -1.78 -22.25 -1.19
N ILE A 297 -0.68 -22.80 -1.67
CA ILE A 297 0.65 -22.55 -1.14
C ILE A 297 1.29 -21.51 -2.03
N LEU A 298 1.53 -20.29 -1.47
CA LEU A 298 2.10 -19.19 -2.23
C LEU A 298 3.59 -19.04 -1.92
N ILE A 299 4.42 -19.33 -2.93
CA ILE A 299 5.88 -19.20 -2.83
C ILE A 299 6.27 -17.76 -3.15
N LEU A 300 6.95 -17.13 -2.20
CA LEU A 300 7.45 -15.75 -2.29
C LEU A 300 8.98 -15.80 -2.41
N SER A 301 9.48 -15.78 -3.64
CA SER A 301 10.90 -15.95 -4.01
C SER A 301 11.25 -15.01 -5.16
N ASP A 302 12.54 -14.74 -5.34
CA ASP A 302 13.11 -14.10 -6.54
C ASP A 302 13.34 -15.10 -7.69
N MET A 303 12.94 -16.37 -7.50
CA MET A 303 13.03 -17.47 -8.47
C MET A 303 14.50 -17.90 -8.80
N GLU A 304 15.47 -17.49 -8.01
CA GLU A 304 16.84 -17.99 -8.11
C GLU A 304 16.97 -19.31 -7.34
N PHE A 305 16.48 -20.40 -7.93
CA PHE A 305 16.58 -21.74 -7.35
C PHE A 305 17.93 -22.39 -7.69
N ASP A 306 18.48 -23.18 -6.74
CA ASP A 306 19.68 -23.96 -6.97
C ASP A 306 19.46 -24.99 -8.10
N ARG A 307 20.34 -24.97 -9.11
CA ARG A 307 20.28 -25.85 -10.28
C ARG A 307 20.66 -27.33 -10.01
N ASN A 308 20.84 -27.72 -8.76
CA ASN A 308 21.45 -29.00 -8.38
C ASN A 308 20.45 -30.10 -7.98
N GLU A 309 19.16 -29.96 -8.22
CA GLU A 309 18.25 -31.10 -8.12
C GLU A 309 18.11 -31.77 -9.48
N PRO A 310 18.37 -33.09 -9.56
CA PRO A 310 18.06 -33.85 -10.79
C PRO A 310 16.56 -33.78 -11.03
N ASP A 311 16.16 -33.55 -12.29
CA ASP A 311 14.78 -33.68 -12.77
C ASP A 311 14.19 -35.01 -12.28
N THR A 312 13.48 -34.99 -11.17
CA THR A 312 12.61 -36.09 -10.75
C THR A 312 11.26 -35.80 -11.33
N THR A 313 11.07 -36.24 -12.57
CA THR A 313 9.76 -36.49 -13.19
C THR A 313 8.90 -37.42 -12.35
#